data_011ec24dc80f7c245158f5052e524d40
#
_entry.id   011ec24dc80f7c245158f5052e524d40
#
_cell.length_a   1.000
_cell.length_b   1.000
_cell.length_c   1.000
_cell.angle_alpha   90.00
_cell.angle_beta   90.00
_cell.angle_gamma   90.00
#
_symmetry.space_group_name_H-M   'P 1'
#
loop_
_entity.id
_entity.type
_entity.pdbx_description
1 polymer ?
#
loop_
_entity_poly.entity_id
_entity_poly.type
_entity_poly.pdbx_seq_one_letter_code
_entity_poly.pdbx_strand_id
1 'polypeptide(L)'
;MAEEQPASVLSSPSPEAHADWLKAKRRQLTRLLGGFPAKQPLAATITRRKTEPDRIVEWISYETESGDVVPAVLLIPRHRTPPLPAVLCHHQHAGQYDLGKSEVLGWTGNPQQAYAAELCARGYVTLAPDAIGFEERGHPDLSGPDYERFLAHELLLKGLTLQGKMIWDVMRAVQYLTSRPEVDADRIGAMGHSLGAVETWFSAALEPRIKVCAASCGTTTYAAVLGAEVYHNYGFYVPGILKWGDIPEVVSMIAPRPFLALAGEKDHGFPVAGAKEVVSRAGMVYRRLRAAEALELFVSPGGHEFTDEMRHRTYHWFDRWL
;
A
#
# COMPACT_ATOMS: atom_id res chain seq x y z
N MET A 1 17.01 1.90 -33.78
CA MET A 1 15.84 0.97 -33.80
C MET A 1 14.73 1.68 -33.04
N ALA A 2 13.61 2.01 -33.70
CA ALA A 2 12.47 2.60 -33.01
C ALA A 2 11.90 1.52 -32.06
N GLU A 3 11.98 1.74 -30.75
CA GLU A 3 11.29 0.92 -29.78
C GLU A 3 9.79 1.09 -30.02
N GLU A 4 9.12 0.02 -30.41
CA GLU A 4 7.67 -0.05 -30.38
C GLU A 4 7.21 0.26 -28.96
N GLN A 5 6.58 1.41 -28.77
CA GLN A 5 5.91 1.72 -27.51
C GLN A 5 4.91 0.58 -27.22
N PRO A 6 4.95 -0.03 -26.03
CA PRO A 6 4.01 -1.08 -25.68
C PRO A 6 2.59 -0.55 -25.89
N ALA A 7 1.76 -1.34 -26.57
CA ALA A 7 0.37 -1.00 -26.89
C ALA A 7 -0.31 -0.49 -25.62
N SER A 8 -0.69 0.80 -25.63
CA SER A 8 -1.12 1.52 -24.44
C SER A 8 -2.31 0.79 -23.80
N VAL A 9 -2.24 0.61 -22.49
CA VAL A 9 -3.32 0.12 -21.59
C VAL A 9 -4.65 0.87 -21.78
N LEU A 10 -4.59 2.00 -22.47
CA LEU A 10 -5.71 2.86 -22.82
C LEU A 10 -6.74 2.22 -23.76
N SER A 11 -6.49 1.02 -24.25
CA SER A 11 -7.47 0.15 -24.92
C SER A 11 -8.28 -0.70 -23.95
N SER A 12 -8.53 -0.23 -22.71
CA SER A 12 -9.55 -0.86 -21.87
C SER A 12 -10.86 -0.85 -22.65
N PRO A 13 -11.37 -2.00 -23.04
CA PRO A 13 -12.60 -2.09 -23.82
C PRO A 13 -13.81 -1.76 -22.93
N SER A 14 -15.01 -2.01 -23.43
CA SER A 14 -16.28 -1.77 -22.71
C SER A 14 -16.25 -2.27 -21.24
N PRO A 15 -17.16 -1.83 -20.36
CA PRO A 15 -17.25 -2.33 -18.99
C PRO A 15 -17.27 -3.86 -18.87
N GLU A 16 -17.88 -4.56 -19.85
CA GLU A 16 -17.94 -6.03 -19.91
C GLU A 16 -16.55 -6.64 -20.13
N ALA A 17 -15.73 -6.04 -20.98
CA ALA A 17 -14.38 -6.53 -21.25
C ALA A 17 -13.34 -6.04 -20.21
N HIS A 18 -13.70 -5.09 -19.33
CA HIS A 18 -12.80 -4.61 -18.28
C HIS A 18 -12.43 -5.72 -17.29
N ALA A 19 -13.36 -6.59 -16.94
CA ALA A 19 -13.11 -7.70 -16.00
C ALA A 19 -12.04 -8.67 -16.54
N ASP A 20 -12.12 -9.03 -17.82
CA ASP A 20 -11.13 -9.92 -18.46
C ASP A 20 -9.77 -9.23 -18.61
N TRP A 21 -9.78 -7.96 -19.01
CA TRP A 21 -8.57 -7.14 -19.04
C TRP A 21 -7.89 -7.09 -17.66
N LEU A 22 -8.64 -6.79 -16.60
CA LEU A 22 -8.13 -6.71 -15.23
C LEU A 22 -7.55 -8.05 -14.77
N LYS A 23 -8.23 -9.17 -15.06
CA LYS A 23 -7.74 -10.52 -14.78
C LYS A 23 -6.41 -10.81 -15.49
N ALA A 24 -6.31 -10.43 -16.76
CA ALA A 24 -5.09 -10.61 -17.54
C ALA A 24 -3.94 -9.74 -16.99
N LYS A 25 -4.20 -8.47 -16.68
CA LYS A 25 -3.21 -7.53 -16.14
C LYS A 25 -2.72 -7.96 -14.75
N ARG A 26 -3.61 -8.38 -13.85
CA ARG A 26 -3.23 -8.92 -12.54
C ARG A 26 -2.30 -10.12 -12.69
N ARG A 27 -2.60 -11.06 -13.58
CA ARG A 27 -1.75 -12.22 -13.82
C ARG A 27 -0.37 -11.82 -14.35
N GLN A 28 -0.29 -10.82 -15.24
CA GLN A 28 0.98 -10.31 -15.77
C GLN A 28 1.81 -9.63 -14.68
N LEU A 29 1.19 -8.72 -13.91
CA LEU A 29 1.85 -8.01 -12.82
C LEU A 29 2.33 -8.99 -11.73
N THR A 30 1.52 -9.98 -11.36
CA THR A 30 1.93 -11.04 -10.43
C THR A 30 3.18 -11.77 -10.90
N ARG A 31 3.30 -12.06 -12.20
CA ARG A 31 4.52 -12.70 -12.75
C ARG A 31 5.74 -11.78 -12.66
N LEU A 32 5.58 -10.48 -12.92
CA LEU A 32 6.68 -9.51 -12.78
C LEU A 32 7.17 -9.38 -11.33
N LEU A 33 6.25 -9.52 -10.37
CA LEU A 33 6.58 -9.53 -8.94
C LEU A 33 7.27 -10.84 -8.48
N GLY A 34 7.34 -11.85 -9.36
CA GLY A 34 7.92 -13.17 -9.08
C GLY A 34 6.89 -14.24 -8.72
N GLY A 35 5.60 -13.91 -8.77
CA GLY A 35 4.52 -14.79 -8.29
C GLY A 35 4.25 -14.63 -6.81
N PHE A 36 3.31 -15.42 -6.31
CA PHE A 36 2.99 -15.48 -4.89
C PHE A 36 3.02 -16.95 -4.41
N PRO A 37 3.41 -17.20 -3.16
CA PRO A 37 3.38 -18.54 -2.58
C PRO A 37 1.98 -19.13 -2.53
N ALA A 38 1.89 -20.44 -2.37
CA ALA A 38 0.63 -21.09 -2.07
C ALA A 38 0.08 -20.61 -0.72
N LYS A 39 -1.23 -20.35 -0.67
CA LYS A 39 -1.88 -19.94 0.58
C LYS A 39 -1.77 -21.05 1.63
N GLN A 40 -1.29 -20.69 2.80
CA GLN A 40 -1.24 -21.51 3.99
C GLN A 40 -2.18 -20.95 5.07
N PRO A 41 -2.51 -21.69 6.14
CA PRO A 41 -3.17 -21.13 7.30
C PRO A 41 -2.42 -19.91 7.82
N LEU A 42 -3.13 -18.91 8.33
CA LEU A 42 -2.50 -17.70 8.87
C LEU A 42 -1.71 -17.96 10.15
N ALA A 43 -2.04 -19.03 10.88
CA ALA A 43 -1.52 -19.33 12.22
C ALA A 43 -1.48 -18.07 13.11
N ALA A 44 -2.51 -17.22 12.97
CA ALA A 44 -2.57 -15.93 13.63
C ALA A 44 -2.74 -16.08 15.15
N THR A 45 -1.94 -15.35 15.91
CA THR A 45 -1.99 -15.34 17.38
C THR A 45 -2.08 -13.92 17.92
N ILE A 46 -2.83 -13.76 19.01
CA ILE A 46 -2.83 -12.53 19.81
C ILE A 46 -1.82 -12.75 20.92
N THR A 47 -0.67 -12.08 20.83
CA THR A 47 0.43 -12.23 21.82
C THR A 47 0.19 -11.39 23.06
N ARG A 48 -0.52 -10.27 22.91
CA ARG A 48 -0.85 -9.36 23.99
C ARG A 48 -2.14 -8.61 23.68
N ARG A 49 -2.96 -8.32 24.70
CA ARG A 49 -4.14 -7.47 24.60
C ARG A 49 -4.17 -6.47 25.74
N LYS A 50 -4.47 -5.21 25.43
CA LYS A 50 -4.65 -4.13 26.37
C LYS A 50 -5.96 -3.40 26.06
N THR A 51 -6.77 -3.16 27.08
CA THR A 51 -7.97 -2.34 26.96
C THR A 51 -7.66 -0.94 27.44
N GLU A 52 -7.80 0.03 26.55
CA GLU A 52 -7.69 1.47 26.84
C GLU A 52 -9.09 2.09 26.90
N PRO A 53 -9.26 3.33 27.40
CA PRO A 53 -10.59 3.95 27.53
C PRO A 53 -11.37 4.01 26.22
N ASP A 54 -10.69 4.31 25.10
CA ASP A 54 -11.27 4.58 23.79
C ASP A 54 -11.11 3.42 22.78
N ARG A 55 -10.18 2.49 23.02
CA ARG A 55 -9.85 1.39 22.12
C ARG A 55 -9.34 0.15 22.82
N ILE A 56 -9.32 -0.96 22.08
CA ILE A 56 -8.57 -2.16 22.41
C ILE A 56 -7.34 -2.22 21.53
N VAL A 57 -6.20 -2.53 22.11
CA VAL A 57 -4.92 -2.73 21.43
C VAL A 57 -4.57 -4.20 21.48
N GLU A 58 -4.43 -4.85 20.35
CA GLU A 58 -3.98 -6.23 20.24
C GLU A 58 -2.65 -6.29 19.50
N TRP A 59 -1.61 -6.80 20.14
CA TRP A 59 -0.38 -7.22 19.46
C TRP A 59 -0.62 -8.60 18.90
N ILE A 60 -0.42 -8.73 17.61
CA ILE A 60 -0.70 -9.96 16.90
C ILE A 60 0.49 -10.38 16.06
N SER A 61 0.52 -11.65 15.71
CA SER A 61 1.40 -12.16 14.67
C SER A 61 0.63 -13.10 13.76
N TYR A 62 1.00 -13.16 12.49
CA TYR A 62 0.46 -14.12 11.53
C TYR A 62 1.55 -14.59 10.57
N GLU A 63 1.42 -15.82 10.08
CA GLU A 63 2.35 -16.37 9.09
C GLU A 63 1.92 -15.99 7.66
N THR A 64 2.89 -15.62 6.86
CA THR A 64 2.72 -15.38 5.44
C THR A 64 3.19 -16.55 4.60
N GLU A 65 4.30 -17.14 5.02
CA GLU A 65 4.91 -18.37 4.52
C GLU A 65 5.42 -19.20 5.71
N SER A 66 5.83 -20.44 5.48
CA SER A 66 6.37 -21.28 6.55
C SER A 66 7.60 -20.64 7.20
N GLY A 67 7.48 -20.28 8.46
CA GLY A 67 8.54 -19.65 9.25
C GLY A 67 8.71 -18.14 9.03
N ASP A 68 7.90 -17.52 8.17
CA ASP A 68 7.89 -16.06 8.02
C ASP A 68 6.69 -15.45 8.74
N VAL A 69 6.99 -14.81 9.86
CA VAL A 69 6.00 -14.23 10.78
C VAL A 69 5.96 -12.72 10.61
N VAL A 70 4.77 -12.16 10.48
CA VAL A 70 4.55 -10.71 10.48
C VAL A 70 3.97 -10.28 11.83
N PRO A 71 4.73 -9.56 12.64
CA PRO A 71 4.19 -8.85 13.79
C PRO A 71 3.37 -7.65 13.34
N ALA A 72 2.25 -7.43 14.00
CA ALA A 72 1.34 -6.32 13.70
C ALA A 72 0.58 -5.88 14.94
N VAL A 73 -0.06 -4.72 14.88
CA VAL A 73 -0.96 -4.24 15.92
C VAL A 73 -2.33 -3.95 15.32
N LEU A 74 -3.36 -4.51 15.97
CA LEU A 74 -4.76 -4.22 15.66
C LEU A 74 -5.31 -3.25 16.72
N LEU A 75 -5.85 -2.12 16.26
CA LEU A 75 -6.61 -1.20 17.10
C LEU A 75 -8.10 -1.35 16.82
N ILE A 76 -8.90 -1.54 17.88
CA ILE A 76 -10.36 -1.70 17.76
C ILE A 76 -11.02 -0.59 18.58
N PRO A 77 -11.79 0.33 17.96
CA PRO A 77 -12.46 1.41 18.66
C PRO A 77 -13.58 0.87 19.57
N ARG A 78 -13.68 1.41 20.80
CA ARG A 78 -14.68 0.98 21.80
C ARG A 78 -15.97 1.78 21.77
N HIS A 79 -15.96 2.93 21.12
CA HIS A 79 -17.13 3.83 21.03
C HIS A 79 -18.07 3.50 19.85
N ARG A 80 -17.82 2.40 19.13
CA ARG A 80 -18.60 1.93 17.98
C ARG A 80 -19.01 0.47 18.17
N THR A 81 -20.09 0.08 17.53
CA THR A 81 -20.57 -1.30 17.55
C THR A 81 -20.11 -2.08 16.32
N PRO A 82 -19.36 -3.19 16.48
CA PRO A 82 -18.95 -4.05 15.37
C PRO A 82 -20.15 -4.70 14.63
N PRO A 83 -19.96 -5.13 13.36
CA PRO A 83 -18.74 -5.05 12.57
C PRO A 83 -18.47 -3.64 12.02
N LEU A 84 -17.20 -3.24 11.99
CA LEU A 84 -16.74 -1.90 11.63
C LEU A 84 -15.92 -1.93 10.34
N PRO A 85 -15.86 -0.81 9.58
CA PRO A 85 -14.91 -0.69 8.50
C PRO A 85 -13.48 -0.77 9.05
N ALA A 86 -12.57 -1.31 8.24
CA ALA A 86 -11.17 -1.46 8.64
C ALA A 86 -10.23 -0.79 7.65
N VAL A 87 -9.11 -0.26 8.14
CA VAL A 87 -8.05 0.31 7.31
C VAL A 87 -6.71 -0.35 7.64
N LEU A 88 -6.06 -0.88 6.61
CA LEU A 88 -4.67 -1.34 6.69
C LEU A 88 -3.76 -0.14 6.53
N CYS A 89 -2.85 0.05 7.50
CA CYS A 89 -2.00 1.22 7.64
C CYS A 89 -0.54 0.83 7.46
N HIS A 90 0.04 1.16 6.30
CA HIS A 90 1.41 0.86 5.93
C HIS A 90 2.35 2.00 6.33
N HIS A 91 3.41 1.71 7.09
CA HIS A 91 4.41 2.70 7.49
C HIS A 91 5.33 3.11 6.33
N GLN A 92 6.05 4.22 6.51
CA GLN A 92 7.04 4.70 5.57
C GLN A 92 8.39 3.97 5.73
N HIS A 93 9.30 4.17 4.76
CA HIS A 93 10.69 3.72 4.84
C HIS A 93 11.58 4.75 5.59
N ALA A 94 11.60 5.98 5.13
CA ALA A 94 12.36 7.12 5.66
C ALA A 94 13.85 6.84 6.00
N GLY A 95 14.40 5.69 5.59
CA GLY A 95 15.73 5.24 6.02
C GLY A 95 15.81 4.85 7.51
N GLN A 96 14.66 4.69 8.18
CA GLN A 96 14.55 4.44 9.62
C GLN A 96 14.06 3.01 9.87
N TYR A 97 14.97 2.05 9.79
CA TYR A 97 14.62 0.63 9.89
C TYR A 97 14.19 0.18 11.29
N ASP A 98 14.51 0.96 12.34
CA ASP A 98 14.06 0.72 13.71
C ASP A 98 12.62 1.18 13.95
N LEU A 99 11.99 1.82 12.96
CA LEU A 99 10.59 2.25 12.99
C LEU A 99 9.79 1.48 11.95
N GLY A 100 8.63 1.07 12.33
CA GLY A 100 7.66 0.39 11.49
C GLY A 100 6.25 0.73 11.93
N LYS A 101 5.48 -0.27 12.36
CA LYS A 101 4.13 -0.09 12.90
C LYS A 101 4.04 0.90 14.05
N SER A 102 5.08 1.00 14.89
CA SER A 102 5.10 1.91 16.05
C SER A 102 4.93 3.38 15.65
N GLU A 103 5.40 3.77 14.46
CA GLU A 103 5.24 5.14 13.96
C GLU A 103 3.79 5.42 13.57
N VAL A 104 3.15 4.55 12.81
CA VAL A 104 1.75 4.76 12.38
C VAL A 104 0.74 4.60 13.52
N LEU A 105 1.16 3.96 14.62
CA LEU A 105 0.40 3.88 15.86
C LEU A 105 0.56 5.13 16.75
N GLY A 106 1.48 6.05 16.36
CA GLY A 106 1.78 7.25 17.15
C GLY A 106 2.50 6.98 18.46
N TRP A 107 3.19 5.84 18.57
CA TRP A 107 3.95 5.48 19.79
C TRP A 107 5.34 6.10 19.79
N THR A 108 5.93 6.30 18.61
CA THR A 108 7.24 6.90 18.41
C THR A 108 7.33 7.47 16.99
N GLY A 109 8.46 8.08 16.63
CA GLY A 109 8.70 8.61 15.30
C GLY A 109 8.01 9.95 15.03
N ASN A 110 7.62 10.18 13.78
CA ASN A 110 7.00 11.42 13.35
C ASN A 110 5.49 11.43 13.67
N PRO A 111 5.00 12.37 14.53
CA PRO A 111 3.57 12.42 14.87
C PRO A 111 2.62 12.60 13.66
N GLN A 112 3.09 13.16 12.56
CA GLN A 112 2.28 13.26 11.32
C GLN A 112 1.95 11.90 10.71
N GLN A 113 2.69 10.85 11.07
CA GLN A 113 2.47 9.49 10.59
C GLN A 113 1.50 8.67 11.46
N ALA A 114 0.95 9.24 12.53
CA ALA A 114 0.10 8.51 13.50
C ALA A 114 -1.32 8.17 12.97
N TYR A 115 -1.47 7.94 11.67
CA TYR A 115 -2.78 7.76 11.02
C TYR A 115 -3.52 6.49 11.42
N ALA A 116 -2.84 5.44 11.88
CA ALA A 116 -3.54 4.26 12.38
C ALA A 116 -4.28 4.57 13.70
N ALA A 117 -3.64 5.32 14.61
CA ALA A 117 -4.27 5.77 15.85
C ALA A 117 -5.41 6.75 15.58
N GLU A 118 -5.22 7.68 14.65
CA GLU A 118 -6.20 8.71 14.30
C GLU A 118 -7.44 8.13 13.61
N LEU A 119 -7.26 7.17 12.69
CA LEU A 119 -8.37 6.45 12.07
C LEU A 119 -9.13 5.59 13.08
N CYS A 120 -8.42 4.95 14.03
CA CYS A 120 -9.08 4.24 15.13
C CYS A 120 -9.94 5.18 15.97
N ALA A 121 -9.45 6.36 16.31
CA ALA A 121 -10.23 7.38 17.02
C ALA A 121 -11.46 7.85 16.24
N ARG A 122 -11.46 7.77 14.91
CA ARG A 122 -12.59 8.07 14.02
C ARG A 122 -13.59 6.90 13.90
N GLY A 123 -13.27 5.72 14.40
CA GLY A 123 -14.18 4.58 14.44
C GLY A 123 -13.86 3.45 13.46
N TYR A 124 -12.68 3.47 12.85
CA TYR A 124 -12.18 2.36 12.02
C TYR A 124 -11.41 1.35 12.86
N VAL A 125 -11.55 0.07 12.57
CA VAL A 125 -10.54 -0.91 12.99
C VAL A 125 -9.29 -0.65 12.16
N THR A 126 -8.12 -0.54 12.78
CA THR A 126 -6.86 -0.33 12.03
C THR A 126 -5.88 -1.45 12.29
N LEU A 127 -5.22 -1.92 11.23
CA LEU A 127 -4.15 -2.91 11.31
C LEU A 127 -2.86 -2.27 10.81
N ALA A 128 -1.83 -2.30 11.63
CA ALA A 128 -0.50 -1.81 11.32
C ALA A 128 0.51 -2.97 11.39
N PRO A 129 0.91 -3.58 10.29
CA PRO A 129 1.98 -4.57 10.23
C PRO A 129 3.35 -3.93 10.07
N ASP A 130 4.42 -4.62 10.48
CA ASP A 130 5.78 -4.29 10.06
C ASP A 130 6.05 -4.85 8.66
N ALA A 131 6.56 -4.00 7.78
CA ALA A 131 7.15 -4.44 6.53
C ALA A 131 8.43 -5.26 6.82
N ILE A 132 8.77 -6.17 5.90
CA ILE A 132 9.99 -6.97 6.04
C ILE A 132 11.22 -6.06 6.06
N GLY A 133 12.11 -6.30 7.02
CA GLY A 133 13.32 -5.49 7.23
C GLY A 133 13.15 -4.35 8.24
N PHE A 134 11.95 -4.11 8.77
CA PHE A 134 11.66 -3.01 9.69
C PHE A 134 11.26 -3.49 11.08
N GLU A 135 11.55 -2.68 12.09
CA GLU A 135 11.19 -2.83 13.50
C GLU A 135 11.40 -4.28 13.98
N GLU A 136 10.36 -5.02 14.34
CA GLU A 136 10.48 -6.42 14.80
C GLU A 136 10.86 -7.42 13.68
N ARG A 137 10.91 -6.99 12.43
CA ARG A 137 11.36 -7.80 11.28
C ARG A 137 12.75 -7.43 10.80
N GLY A 138 13.51 -6.67 11.57
CA GLY A 138 14.92 -6.40 11.35
C GLY A 138 15.78 -7.66 11.49
N HIS A 139 17.05 -7.56 11.10
CA HIS A 139 18.02 -8.65 11.26
C HIS A 139 18.90 -8.42 12.51
N PRO A 140 19.21 -9.47 13.30
CA PRO A 140 19.98 -9.29 14.53
C PRO A 140 21.43 -8.83 14.30
N ASP A 141 22.03 -9.19 13.16
CA ASP A 141 23.46 -8.99 12.91
C ASP A 141 23.76 -8.03 11.72
N LEU A 142 22.75 -7.68 10.91
CA LEU A 142 22.92 -6.76 9.77
C LEU A 142 22.26 -5.42 10.07
N SER A 143 22.88 -4.33 9.65
CA SER A 143 22.22 -3.02 9.64
C SER A 143 20.97 -3.05 8.75
N GLY A 144 20.01 -2.17 9.00
CA GLY A 144 18.78 -2.11 8.20
C GLY A 144 19.04 -2.01 6.69
N PRO A 145 19.91 -1.07 6.21
CA PRO A 145 20.26 -0.97 4.80
C PRO A 145 20.95 -2.22 4.24
N ASP A 146 21.81 -2.87 5.03
CA ASP A 146 22.51 -4.09 4.61
C ASP A 146 21.55 -5.27 4.53
N TYR A 147 20.61 -5.36 5.46
CA TYR A 147 19.60 -6.40 5.46
C TYR A 147 18.61 -6.23 4.30
N GLU A 148 18.12 -5.03 4.04
CA GLU A 148 17.25 -4.78 2.89
C GLU A 148 17.95 -5.16 1.57
N ARG A 149 19.21 -4.75 1.41
CA ARG A 149 20.02 -5.12 0.24
C ARG A 149 20.19 -6.63 0.12
N PHE A 150 20.50 -7.31 1.23
CA PHE A 150 20.63 -8.77 1.26
C PHE A 150 19.33 -9.45 0.84
N LEU A 151 18.19 -9.07 1.45
CA LEU A 151 16.87 -9.59 1.10
C LEU A 151 16.52 -9.40 -0.38
N ALA A 152 16.76 -8.20 -0.91
CA ALA A 152 16.48 -7.90 -2.31
C ALA A 152 17.30 -8.81 -3.24
N HIS A 153 18.60 -8.99 -2.97
CA HIS A 153 19.47 -9.87 -3.77
C HIS A 153 19.08 -11.33 -3.64
N GLU A 154 18.77 -11.80 -2.43
CA GLU A 154 18.30 -13.16 -2.18
C GLU A 154 17.03 -13.47 -2.97
N LEU A 155 16.04 -12.58 -2.92
CA LEU A 155 14.78 -12.73 -3.63
C LEU A 155 14.98 -12.70 -5.14
N LEU A 156 15.83 -11.79 -5.66
CA LEU A 156 16.15 -11.75 -7.10
C LEU A 156 16.77 -13.04 -7.59
N LEU A 157 17.68 -13.67 -6.82
CA LEU A 157 18.27 -14.97 -7.17
C LEU A 157 17.22 -16.08 -7.23
N LYS A 158 16.14 -15.96 -6.47
CA LYS A 158 15.00 -16.89 -6.47
C LYS A 158 13.95 -16.54 -7.55
N GLY A 159 14.17 -15.52 -8.37
CA GLY A 159 13.20 -15.02 -9.35
C GLY A 159 12.01 -14.28 -8.73
N LEU A 160 12.17 -13.81 -7.50
CA LEU A 160 11.18 -13.05 -6.73
C LEU A 160 11.62 -11.58 -6.65
N THR A 161 10.75 -10.72 -6.10
CA THR A 161 11.08 -9.32 -5.84
C THR A 161 10.74 -8.95 -4.40
N LEU A 162 11.47 -7.98 -3.82
CA LEU A 162 11.16 -7.47 -2.50
C LEU A 162 9.76 -6.84 -2.48
N GLN A 163 9.38 -6.12 -3.55
CA GLN A 163 8.02 -5.59 -3.72
C GLN A 163 6.97 -6.72 -3.71
N GLY A 164 7.22 -7.82 -4.43
CA GLY A 164 6.32 -8.98 -4.45
C GLY A 164 6.12 -9.60 -3.07
N LYS A 165 7.20 -9.70 -2.28
CA LYS A 165 7.14 -10.17 -0.90
C LYS A 165 6.29 -9.25 -0.03
N MET A 166 6.52 -7.94 -0.10
CA MET A 166 5.73 -6.95 0.65
C MET A 166 4.24 -7.04 0.30
N ILE A 167 3.90 -7.12 -1.00
CA ILE A 167 2.50 -7.25 -1.43
C ILE A 167 1.87 -8.56 -0.97
N TRP A 168 2.62 -9.66 -0.95
CA TRP A 168 2.14 -10.91 -0.41
C TRP A 168 1.78 -10.77 1.08
N ASP A 169 2.64 -10.12 1.87
CA ASP A 169 2.40 -9.86 3.29
C ASP A 169 1.12 -9.02 3.50
N VAL A 170 0.90 -8.00 2.65
CA VAL A 170 -0.33 -7.21 2.64
C VAL A 170 -1.57 -8.07 2.34
N MET A 171 -1.51 -8.97 1.35
CA MET A 171 -2.62 -9.86 1.04
C MET A 171 -2.97 -10.78 2.22
N ARG A 172 -1.96 -11.19 3.00
CA ARG A 172 -2.13 -11.97 4.22
C ARG A 172 -2.71 -11.11 5.35
N ALA A 173 -2.29 -9.84 5.47
CA ALA A 173 -2.90 -8.89 6.40
C ALA A 173 -4.40 -8.66 6.11
N VAL A 174 -4.78 -8.53 4.84
CA VAL A 174 -6.20 -8.45 4.43
C VAL A 174 -6.94 -9.73 4.78
N GLN A 175 -6.31 -10.90 4.60
CA GLN A 175 -6.92 -12.16 5.02
C GLN A 175 -7.15 -12.20 6.53
N TYR A 176 -6.22 -11.69 7.34
CA TYR A 176 -6.40 -11.56 8.78
C TYR A 176 -7.55 -10.63 9.12
N LEU A 177 -7.60 -9.43 8.55
CA LEU A 177 -8.71 -8.49 8.78
C LEU A 177 -10.08 -9.12 8.46
N THR A 178 -10.20 -9.81 7.32
CA THR A 178 -11.47 -10.46 6.93
C THR A 178 -11.86 -11.65 7.81
N SER A 179 -10.97 -12.16 8.65
CA SER A 179 -11.27 -13.23 9.62
C SER A 179 -11.75 -12.70 10.97
N ARG A 180 -11.68 -11.40 11.20
CA ARG A 180 -12.00 -10.78 12.49
C ARG A 180 -13.49 -10.46 12.60
N PRO A 181 -14.16 -10.86 13.70
CA PRO A 181 -15.57 -10.56 13.90
C PRO A 181 -15.86 -9.06 14.10
N GLU A 182 -14.84 -8.29 14.49
CA GLU A 182 -14.96 -6.84 14.65
C GLU A 182 -14.96 -6.09 13.30
N VAL A 183 -14.56 -6.75 12.21
CA VAL A 183 -14.33 -6.14 10.90
C VAL A 183 -15.46 -6.48 9.93
N ASP A 184 -15.99 -5.48 9.26
CA ASP A 184 -16.83 -5.64 8.08
C ASP A 184 -15.94 -5.97 6.87
N ALA A 185 -15.97 -7.24 6.44
CA ALA A 185 -15.11 -7.74 5.35
C ALA A 185 -15.36 -7.06 3.99
N ASP A 186 -16.50 -6.41 3.81
CA ASP A 186 -16.84 -5.67 2.59
C ASP A 186 -16.41 -4.20 2.65
N ARG A 187 -15.92 -3.73 3.80
CA ARG A 187 -15.47 -2.35 4.01
C ARG A 187 -14.01 -2.31 4.51
N ILE A 188 -13.08 -2.69 3.65
CA ILE A 188 -11.64 -2.67 3.93
C ILE A 188 -10.97 -1.61 3.06
N GLY A 189 -10.29 -0.66 3.72
CA GLY A 189 -9.42 0.32 3.09
C GLY A 189 -7.93 0.02 3.31
N ALA A 190 -7.09 0.72 2.58
CA ALA A 190 -5.64 0.72 2.80
C ALA A 190 -5.08 2.12 2.60
N MET A 191 -4.08 2.49 3.40
CA MET A 191 -3.34 3.73 3.22
C MET A 191 -1.89 3.59 3.67
N GLY A 192 -1.08 4.49 3.17
CA GLY A 192 0.30 4.64 3.62
C GLY A 192 0.97 5.88 3.05
N HIS A 193 2.13 6.19 3.60
CA HIS A 193 2.99 7.28 3.17
C HIS A 193 4.29 6.72 2.60
N SER A 194 4.85 7.33 1.55
CA SER A 194 6.14 6.94 0.97
C SER A 194 6.16 5.45 0.52
N LEU A 195 6.99 4.61 1.10
CA LEU A 195 6.98 3.15 0.88
C LEU A 195 5.58 2.58 1.11
N GLY A 196 4.92 2.96 2.22
CA GLY A 196 3.57 2.50 2.51
C GLY A 196 2.54 2.93 1.46
N ALA A 197 2.74 4.06 0.78
CA ALA A 197 1.92 4.46 -0.36
C ALA A 197 2.13 3.54 -1.57
N VAL A 198 3.38 3.14 -1.82
CA VAL A 198 3.73 2.18 -2.88
C VAL A 198 3.08 0.83 -2.60
N GLU A 199 3.18 0.31 -1.38
CA GLU A 199 2.49 -0.91 -0.97
C GLU A 199 0.97 -0.79 -1.13
N THR A 200 0.39 0.38 -0.81
CA THR A 200 -1.04 0.64 -0.88
C THR A 200 -1.57 0.48 -2.31
N TRP A 201 -1.01 1.17 -3.31
CA TRP A 201 -1.56 1.09 -4.66
C TRP A 201 -1.20 -0.21 -5.38
N PHE A 202 -0.04 -0.83 -5.12
CA PHE A 202 0.25 -2.17 -5.66
C PHE A 202 -0.72 -3.22 -5.10
N SER A 203 -0.90 -3.22 -3.78
CA SER A 203 -1.81 -4.18 -3.15
C SER A 203 -3.26 -3.95 -3.57
N ALA A 204 -3.73 -2.70 -3.65
CA ALA A 204 -5.08 -2.41 -4.12
C ALA A 204 -5.31 -2.88 -5.57
N ALA A 205 -4.29 -2.80 -6.45
CA ALA A 205 -4.39 -3.32 -7.82
C ALA A 205 -4.56 -4.85 -7.86
N LEU A 206 -3.95 -5.58 -6.92
CA LEU A 206 -3.90 -7.05 -6.92
C LEU A 206 -4.91 -7.70 -5.97
N GLU A 207 -5.30 -7.01 -4.89
CA GLU A 207 -6.21 -7.51 -3.84
C GLU A 207 -7.58 -6.80 -3.91
N PRO A 208 -8.60 -7.41 -4.51
CA PRO A 208 -9.89 -6.78 -4.72
C PRO A 208 -10.72 -6.55 -3.44
N ARG A 209 -10.32 -7.15 -2.32
CA ARG A 209 -10.96 -6.92 -1.03
C ARG A 209 -10.63 -5.54 -0.45
N ILE A 210 -9.54 -4.90 -0.89
CA ILE A 210 -9.27 -3.48 -0.59
C ILE A 210 -10.23 -2.65 -1.43
N LYS A 211 -11.21 -2.01 -0.80
CA LYS A 211 -12.29 -1.27 -1.46
C LYS A 211 -11.95 0.20 -1.70
N VAL A 212 -11.20 0.81 -0.81
CA VAL A 212 -10.82 2.23 -0.86
C VAL A 212 -9.34 2.34 -0.52
N CYS A 213 -8.61 3.22 -1.20
CA CYS A 213 -7.22 3.46 -0.83
C CYS A 213 -6.80 4.92 -0.96
N ALA A 214 -5.78 5.30 -0.17
CA ALA A 214 -5.16 6.59 -0.19
C ALA A 214 -3.63 6.45 -0.10
N ALA A 215 -2.90 7.10 -0.99
CA ALA A 215 -1.45 6.99 -1.12
C ALA A 215 -0.79 8.36 -1.01
N SER A 216 -0.05 8.60 0.09
CA SER A 216 0.61 9.87 0.34
C SER A 216 2.09 9.82 -0.03
N CYS A 217 2.54 10.77 -0.86
CA CYS A 217 3.95 10.96 -1.26
C CYS A 217 4.64 9.66 -1.70
N GLY A 218 3.95 8.86 -2.50
CA GLY A 218 4.48 7.59 -3.03
C GLY A 218 3.92 7.27 -4.41
N THR A 219 3.16 8.20 -5.01
CA THR A 219 2.60 8.04 -6.35
C THR A 219 3.37 8.92 -7.34
N THR A 220 4.02 8.32 -8.31
CA THR A 220 4.74 8.97 -9.42
C THR A 220 4.90 7.96 -10.56
N THR A 221 5.56 8.29 -11.65
CA THR A 221 5.96 7.30 -12.68
C THR A 221 7.41 6.88 -12.50
N TYR A 222 7.75 5.65 -12.86
CA TYR A 222 9.17 5.24 -12.94
C TYR A 222 9.94 6.12 -13.93
N ALA A 223 9.29 6.53 -15.04
CA ALA A 223 9.89 7.44 -16.00
C ALA A 223 10.29 8.78 -15.37
N ALA A 224 9.44 9.35 -14.50
CA ALA A 224 9.75 10.60 -13.80
C ALA A 224 10.89 10.43 -12.78
N VAL A 225 10.92 9.32 -12.04
CA VAL A 225 11.99 9.00 -11.10
C VAL A 225 13.34 8.85 -11.82
N LEU A 226 13.37 8.08 -12.90
CA LEU A 226 14.59 7.90 -13.70
C LEU A 226 15.03 9.19 -14.39
N GLY A 227 14.08 9.99 -14.90
CA GLY A 227 14.37 11.28 -15.52
C GLY A 227 14.91 12.33 -14.53
N ALA A 228 14.58 12.20 -13.26
CA ALA A 228 15.09 13.05 -12.18
C ALA A 228 16.35 12.48 -11.51
N GLU A 229 16.87 11.33 -12.00
CA GLU A 229 18.03 10.62 -11.44
C GLU A 229 17.88 10.30 -9.94
N VAL A 230 16.64 10.09 -9.48
CA VAL A 230 16.34 9.70 -8.11
C VAL A 230 16.39 8.18 -7.99
N TYR A 231 16.98 7.67 -6.90
CA TYR A 231 16.89 6.27 -6.55
C TYR A 231 16.05 6.07 -5.27
N HIS A 232 15.41 4.91 -5.18
CA HIS A 232 14.63 4.50 -4.03
C HIS A 232 15.20 3.24 -3.37
N ASN A 233 14.56 2.82 -2.27
CA ASN A 233 14.80 1.51 -1.68
C ASN A 233 14.51 0.38 -2.67
N TYR A 234 15.02 -0.81 -2.39
CA TYR A 234 14.88 -1.97 -3.29
C TYR A 234 13.43 -2.42 -3.46
N GLY A 235 12.56 -2.19 -2.49
CA GLY A 235 11.13 -2.49 -2.57
C GLY A 235 10.39 -1.69 -3.64
N PHE A 236 10.94 -0.57 -4.12
CA PHE A 236 10.32 0.21 -5.20
C PHE A 236 10.50 -0.44 -6.58
N TYR A 237 11.56 -1.23 -6.80
CA TYR A 237 11.93 -1.69 -8.13
C TYR A 237 11.36 -3.07 -8.46
N VAL A 238 10.69 -3.16 -9.63
CA VAL A 238 10.17 -4.41 -10.19
C VAL A 238 10.85 -4.67 -11.54
N PRO A 239 11.71 -5.69 -11.66
CA PRO A 239 12.44 -5.96 -12.89
C PRO A 239 11.52 -6.13 -14.10
N GLY A 240 11.81 -5.41 -15.17
CA GLY A 240 11.08 -5.49 -16.43
C GLY A 240 9.72 -4.79 -16.45
N ILE A 241 9.31 -4.09 -15.40
CA ILE A 241 8.00 -3.43 -15.33
C ILE A 241 7.80 -2.42 -16.47
N LEU A 242 8.83 -1.69 -16.90
CA LEU A 242 8.75 -0.73 -18.00
C LEU A 242 8.54 -1.38 -19.38
N LYS A 243 8.78 -2.69 -19.51
CA LYS A 243 8.39 -3.45 -20.72
C LYS A 243 6.91 -3.81 -20.74
N TRP A 244 6.27 -3.83 -19.58
CA TRP A 244 4.86 -4.13 -19.40
C TRP A 244 4.00 -2.85 -19.34
N GLY A 245 4.50 -1.80 -18.72
CA GLY A 245 3.84 -0.53 -18.49
C GLY A 245 4.62 0.33 -17.48
N ASP A 246 3.91 1.19 -16.78
CA ASP A 246 4.44 2.00 -15.69
C ASP A 246 3.35 2.10 -14.59
N ILE A 247 3.53 2.93 -13.59
CA ILE A 247 2.60 3.09 -12.45
C ILE A 247 1.18 3.48 -12.87
N PRO A 248 0.95 4.30 -13.92
CA PRO A 248 -0.41 4.55 -14.43
C PRO A 248 -1.19 3.26 -14.76
N GLU A 249 -0.51 2.24 -15.28
CA GLU A 249 -1.11 0.95 -15.60
C GLU A 249 -1.51 0.20 -14.34
N VAL A 250 -0.68 0.23 -13.30
CA VAL A 250 -1.00 -0.40 -12.01
C VAL A 250 -2.18 0.30 -11.35
N VAL A 251 -2.17 1.63 -11.28
CA VAL A 251 -3.27 2.42 -10.70
C VAL A 251 -4.58 2.25 -11.48
N SER A 252 -4.51 2.10 -12.80
CA SER A 252 -5.68 1.80 -13.63
C SER A 252 -6.37 0.48 -13.25
N MET A 253 -5.64 -0.48 -12.68
CA MET A 253 -6.20 -1.76 -12.22
C MET A 253 -7.00 -1.63 -10.92
N ILE A 254 -6.93 -0.49 -10.23
CA ILE A 254 -7.73 -0.20 -9.05
C ILE A 254 -9.16 0.16 -9.45
N ALA A 255 -9.35 0.81 -10.61
CA ALA A 255 -10.63 1.26 -11.10
C ALA A 255 -11.69 0.13 -11.13
N PRO A 256 -12.95 0.42 -10.79
CA PRO A 256 -13.54 1.71 -10.45
C PRO A 256 -13.45 2.06 -8.94
N ARG A 257 -12.68 1.32 -8.14
CA ARG A 257 -12.57 1.51 -6.68
C ARG A 257 -11.87 2.84 -6.37
N PRO A 258 -12.30 3.56 -5.30
CA PRO A 258 -11.77 4.85 -4.95
C PRO A 258 -10.26 4.84 -4.64
N PHE A 259 -9.52 5.74 -5.30
CA PHE A 259 -8.10 5.98 -5.09
C PHE A 259 -7.80 7.48 -4.96
N LEU A 260 -7.24 7.87 -3.81
CA LEU A 260 -6.74 9.20 -3.54
C LEU A 260 -5.22 9.20 -3.59
N ALA A 261 -4.64 9.96 -4.51
CA ALA A 261 -3.22 10.27 -4.54
C ALA A 261 -2.98 11.62 -3.86
N LEU A 262 -1.99 11.68 -2.95
CA LEU A 262 -1.54 12.92 -2.32
C LEU A 262 -0.05 13.09 -2.63
N ALA A 263 0.36 14.25 -3.11
CA ALA A 263 1.72 14.54 -3.53
C ALA A 263 2.21 15.87 -2.98
N GLY A 264 3.50 15.97 -2.67
CA GLY A 264 4.15 17.24 -2.41
C GLY A 264 4.63 17.88 -3.71
N GLU A 265 4.39 19.19 -3.90
CA GLU A 265 4.85 19.91 -5.10
C GLU A 265 6.38 19.93 -5.20
N LYS A 266 7.06 19.93 -4.04
CA LYS A 266 8.53 19.96 -3.91
C LYS A 266 9.10 18.62 -3.45
N ASP A 267 8.36 17.55 -3.63
CA ASP A 267 8.85 16.20 -3.30
C ASP A 267 9.93 15.78 -4.29
N HIS A 268 11.17 15.70 -3.81
CA HIS A 268 12.31 15.30 -4.63
C HIS A 268 12.38 13.78 -4.84
N GLY A 269 11.79 12.99 -3.94
CA GLY A 269 11.75 11.53 -4.04
C GLY A 269 10.69 11.05 -5.03
N PHE A 270 9.51 11.66 -5.00
CA PHE A 270 8.37 11.30 -5.86
C PHE A 270 7.93 12.50 -6.70
N PRO A 271 8.57 12.77 -7.84
CA PRO A 271 8.29 13.96 -8.65
C PRO A 271 6.80 14.13 -8.94
N VAL A 272 6.25 15.29 -8.60
CA VAL A 272 4.81 15.60 -8.76
C VAL A 272 4.33 15.52 -10.20
N ALA A 273 5.20 15.74 -11.16
CA ALA A 273 4.88 15.59 -12.59
C ALA A 273 4.45 14.16 -12.91
N GLY A 274 5.14 13.16 -12.33
CA GLY A 274 4.75 11.76 -12.45
C GLY A 274 3.41 11.44 -11.77
N ALA A 275 3.12 12.04 -10.61
CA ALA A 275 1.82 11.89 -9.94
C ALA A 275 0.67 12.42 -10.83
N LYS A 276 0.86 13.60 -11.42
CA LYS A 276 -0.09 14.19 -12.37
C LYS A 276 -0.30 13.29 -13.60
N GLU A 277 0.78 12.69 -14.12
CA GLU A 277 0.71 11.74 -15.24
C GLU A 277 -0.06 10.47 -14.84
N VAL A 278 0.23 9.88 -13.67
CA VAL A 278 -0.49 8.70 -13.16
C VAL A 278 -1.99 8.95 -13.12
N VAL A 279 -2.41 10.03 -12.47
CA VAL A 279 -3.84 10.34 -12.32
C VAL A 279 -4.49 10.71 -13.66
N SER A 280 -3.78 11.43 -14.53
CA SER A 280 -4.27 11.75 -15.88
C SER A 280 -4.55 10.49 -16.71
N ARG A 281 -3.59 9.57 -16.77
CA ARG A 281 -3.69 8.32 -17.55
C ARG A 281 -4.67 7.33 -16.94
N ALA A 282 -4.58 7.05 -15.65
CA ALA A 282 -5.55 6.20 -14.95
C ALA A 282 -6.97 6.76 -15.04
N GLY A 283 -7.11 8.09 -14.97
CA GLY A 283 -8.39 8.80 -15.10
C GLY A 283 -9.15 8.52 -16.39
N MET A 284 -8.47 8.11 -17.46
CA MET A 284 -9.15 7.67 -18.68
C MET A 284 -9.94 6.38 -18.46
N VAL A 285 -9.38 5.44 -17.69
CA VAL A 285 -10.06 4.18 -17.33
C VAL A 285 -11.23 4.47 -16.38
N TYR A 286 -11.01 5.30 -15.35
CA TYR A 286 -12.07 5.68 -14.41
C TYR A 286 -13.25 6.36 -15.13
N ARG A 287 -13.00 7.29 -16.04
CA ARG A 287 -14.07 7.92 -16.85
C ARG A 287 -14.84 6.92 -17.70
N ARG A 288 -14.15 5.96 -18.35
CA ARG A 288 -14.82 4.89 -19.14
C ARG A 288 -15.73 4.02 -18.28
N LEU A 289 -15.34 3.79 -17.03
CA LEU A 289 -16.12 3.04 -16.07
C LEU A 289 -17.19 3.88 -15.33
N ARG A 290 -17.35 5.17 -15.70
CA ARG A 290 -18.28 6.13 -15.10
C ARG A 290 -18.03 6.32 -13.60
N ALA A 291 -16.77 6.31 -13.18
CA ALA A 291 -16.31 6.44 -11.81
C ALA A 291 -15.24 7.55 -11.67
N ALA A 292 -15.37 8.63 -12.44
CA ALA A 292 -14.39 9.73 -12.46
C ALA A 292 -14.17 10.35 -11.08
N GLU A 293 -15.21 10.41 -10.25
CA GLU A 293 -15.19 10.95 -8.88
C GLU A 293 -14.47 10.03 -7.87
N ALA A 294 -14.20 8.79 -8.27
CA ALA A 294 -13.46 7.82 -7.46
C ALA A 294 -11.93 7.89 -7.65
N LEU A 295 -11.43 8.89 -8.39
CA LEU A 295 -10.00 9.14 -8.55
C LEU A 295 -9.71 10.61 -8.30
N GLU A 296 -8.86 10.90 -7.31
CA GLU A 296 -8.47 12.25 -6.96
C GLU A 296 -6.95 12.39 -6.80
N LEU A 297 -6.40 13.55 -7.18
CA LEU A 297 -5.05 13.98 -6.84
C LEU A 297 -5.12 15.27 -6.04
N PHE A 298 -4.55 15.27 -4.85
CA PHE A 298 -4.27 16.48 -4.09
C PHE A 298 -2.77 16.77 -4.10
N VAL A 299 -2.38 18.01 -4.39
CA VAL A 299 -0.99 18.46 -4.37
C VAL A 299 -0.83 19.50 -3.27
N SER A 300 -0.01 19.19 -2.26
CA SER A 300 0.41 20.12 -1.21
C SER A 300 1.61 20.95 -1.70
N PRO A 301 1.75 22.21 -1.28
CA PRO A 301 2.89 23.04 -1.67
C PRO A 301 4.22 22.63 -1.01
N GLY A 302 4.19 21.67 -0.06
CA GLY A 302 5.35 21.13 0.66
C GLY A 302 6.17 20.07 -0.12
N GLY A 303 7.07 19.41 0.61
CA GLY A 303 7.91 18.34 0.12
C GLY A 303 7.33 16.94 0.41
N HIS A 304 8.21 16.06 0.89
CA HIS A 304 7.88 14.67 1.25
C HIS A 304 7.27 14.59 2.66
N GLU A 305 6.07 15.13 2.83
CA GLU A 305 5.42 15.27 4.13
C GLU A 305 3.97 14.78 4.06
N PHE A 306 3.46 14.25 5.16
CA PHE A 306 2.02 13.97 5.32
C PHE A 306 1.39 15.10 6.14
N THR A 307 1.11 16.22 5.48
CA THR A 307 0.61 17.44 6.12
C THR A 307 -0.77 17.25 6.74
N ASP A 308 -1.16 18.16 7.64
CA ASP A 308 -2.49 18.14 8.26
C ASP A 308 -3.62 18.19 7.22
N GLU A 309 -3.46 18.96 6.15
CA GLU A 309 -4.44 19.00 5.08
C GLU A 309 -4.53 17.68 4.33
N MET A 310 -3.40 17.02 4.04
CA MET A 310 -3.38 15.67 3.44
C MET A 310 -4.08 14.66 4.35
N ARG A 311 -3.84 14.72 5.67
CA ARG A 311 -4.49 13.84 6.66
C ARG A 311 -6.00 14.04 6.66
N HIS A 312 -6.46 15.30 6.73
CA HIS A 312 -7.90 15.62 6.71
C HIS A 312 -8.57 15.11 5.42
N ARG A 313 -7.96 15.32 4.24
CA ARG A 313 -8.47 14.82 2.97
C ARG A 313 -8.54 13.29 2.94
N THR A 314 -7.50 12.62 3.45
CA THR A 314 -7.47 11.16 3.54
C THR A 314 -8.61 10.64 4.41
N TYR A 315 -8.83 11.24 5.57
CA TYR A 315 -9.89 10.78 6.48
C TYR A 315 -11.29 11.04 5.90
N HIS A 316 -11.52 12.19 5.29
CA HIS A 316 -12.76 12.45 4.57
C HIS A 316 -12.97 11.50 3.36
N TRP A 317 -11.88 11.09 2.70
CA TRP A 317 -11.96 10.11 1.64
C TRP A 317 -12.47 8.76 2.13
N PHE A 318 -11.95 8.27 3.26
CA PHE A 318 -12.46 7.06 3.88
C PHE A 318 -13.90 7.24 4.38
N ASP A 319 -14.22 8.35 5.06
CA ASP A 319 -15.60 8.62 5.53
C ASP A 319 -16.63 8.66 4.40
N ARG A 320 -16.22 9.05 3.19
CA ARG A 320 -17.08 9.10 2.00
C ARG A 320 -17.28 7.74 1.35
N TRP A 321 -16.26 6.91 1.32
CA TRP A 321 -16.23 5.75 0.44
C TRP A 321 -16.20 4.40 1.16
N LEU A 322 -15.89 4.35 2.45
CA LEU A 322 -15.77 3.16 3.23
C LEU A 322 -16.83 3.08 4.33
#